data_cc8121ae035315d94cbc03c83de34b69
#
_entry.id   cc8121ae035315d94cbc03c83de34b69
#
_cell.length_a   1.000
_cell.length_b   1.000
_cell.length_c   1.000
_cell.angle_alpha   90.00
_cell.angle_beta   90.00
_cell.angle_gamma   90.00
#
_symmetry.space_group_name_H-M   'P 1'
#
loop_
_entity.id
_entity.type
_entity.pdbx_description
1 polymer ?
#
loop_
_entity_poly.entity_id
_entity_poly.type
_entity_poly.pdbx_seq_one_letter_code
_entity_poly.pdbx_strand_id
1 'polypeptide(L)'
;MSQISTLVGLKNNLDYSQKFYKRFREIYPNEELCFVSYGSNDGTHEWLDSLNDVNLKYFYSDDKKTFSDTFNKCAEIATKEFIVFCHNDIVMLGGWLENIEKHLNKSTAVSYTTIEPPIFAGHDRPGKIIKDFGLEFDEVDYVGLEKFVKETQSEYKDKTSNGSAFFIAQHRGIYLSIGGMDNLYSPMFCEDDDILYRLELLGIKTIVSLDSIVYHFVSKTSRFSEEHKNNTKIIENKSILNKVRKWGRLSLDKQSHTYDVGLIIPNCNTELLKSVEPFVSNLYVDCDFIKVIDEQQIDTKINLSKKIKPINSVRENDIIILVKDSTKFNNDDFSLLANISSFISNEQVRIGSTFDFQNFTFNVKNKNTYEHKLVTTKSNYYLDKCI
;
A
#
# COMPACT_ATOMS: atom_id res chain seq x y z
N MET A 1 27.87 12.85 -5.35
CA MET A 1 26.57 13.01 -4.68
C MET A 1 25.52 12.32 -5.53
N SER A 2 24.73 11.49 -4.91
CA SER A 2 23.61 10.79 -5.54
C SER A 2 22.53 11.77 -6.04
N GLN A 3 21.79 11.39 -7.07
CA GLN A 3 20.59 12.10 -7.54
C GLN A 3 19.32 11.67 -6.77
N ILE A 4 19.49 10.99 -5.64
CA ILE A 4 18.41 10.46 -4.81
C ILE A 4 18.31 11.21 -3.49
N SER A 5 17.09 11.62 -3.09
CA SER A 5 16.77 12.05 -1.73
C SER A 5 16.24 10.86 -0.93
N THR A 6 16.81 10.61 0.23
CA THR A 6 16.30 9.56 1.14
C THR A 6 15.17 10.12 1.99
N LEU A 7 13.98 9.55 1.90
CA LEU A 7 12.76 9.99 2.60
C LEU A 7 12.48 9.11 3.81
N VAL A 8 12.34 9.72 5.00
CA VAL A 8 12.07 9.01 6.25
C VAL A 8 10.98 9.73 7.03
N GLY A 9 9.87 9.05 7.22
CA GLY A 9 8.81 9.51 8.12
C GLY A 9 9.14 9.20 9.58
N LEU A 10 8.93 10.19 10.45
CA LEU A 10 9.14 10.07 11.88
C LEU A 10 7.81 10.22 12.62
N LYS A 11 7.58 9.36 13.61
CA LYS A 11 6.46 9.47 14.53
C LYS A 11 6.87 8.92 15.88
N ASN A 12 7.22 9.82 16.81
CA ASN A 12 7.82 9.39 18.07
C ASN A 12 9.07 8.50 17.82
N ASN A 13 9.50 7.70 18.81
CA ASN A 13 10.63 6.79 18.67
C ASN A 13 11.95 7.53 18.38
N LEU A 14 12.21 8.57 19.17
CA LEU A 14 13.36 9.47 19.04
C LEU A 14 14.69 8.70 19.04
N ASP A 15 14.86 7.71 19.91
CA ASP A 15 16.09 6.91 20.02
C ASP A 15 16.43 6.21 18.68
N TYR A 16 15.43 5.61 18.02
CA TYR A 16 15.62 5.00 16.69
C TYR A 16 15.99 6.04 15.63
N SER A 17 15.33 7.20 15.67
CA SER A 17 15.59 8.28 14.72
C SER A 17 17.02 8.80 14.85
N GLN A 18 17.53 8.94 16.08
CA GLN A 18 18.90 9.38 16.37
C GLN A 18 19.94 8.33 15.92
N LYS A 19 19.71 7.05 16.23
CA LYS A 19 20.58 5.94 15.83
C LYS A 19 20.63 5.76 14.32
N PHE A 20 19.45 5.83 13.66
CA PHE A 20 19.35 5.83 12.20
C PHE A 20 20.13 6.99 11.58
N TYR A 21 19.89 8.24 12.04
CA TYR A 21 20.57 9.42 11.54
C TYR A 21 22.09 9.30 11.67
N LYS A 22 22.58 8.91 12.85
CA LYS A 22 24.00 8.69 13.09
C LYS A 22 24.57 7.67 12.09
N ARG A 23 23.95 6.51 11.97
CA ARG A 23 24.40 5.45 11.05
C ARG A 23 24.30 5.88 9.59
N PHE A 24 23.25 6.59 9.19
CA PHE A 24 23.12 7.12 7.85
C PHE A 24 24.29 8.08 7.53
N ARG A 25 24.64 9.00 8.42
CA ARG A 25 25.75 9.95 8.22
C ARG A 25 27.13 9.31 8.24
N GLU A 26 27.31 8.23 8.97
CA GLU A 26 28.56 7.45 8.92
C GLU A 26 28.81 6.85 7.53
N ILE A 27 27.76 6.40 6.84
CA ILE A 27 27.86 5.76 5.53
C ILE A 27 27.71 6.78 4.40
N TYR A 28 26.79 7.73 4.53
CA TYR A 28 26.38 8.72 3.52
C TYR A 28 26.48 10.16 4.05
N PRO A 29 27.70 10.67 4.31
CA PRO A 29 27.88 11.98 4.97
C PRO A 29 27.35 13.16 4.16
N ASN A 30 27.31 13.05 2.84
CA ASN A 30 26.99 14.16 1.94
C ASN A 30 25.66 13.98 1.18
N GLU A 31 24.92 12.87 1.43
CA GLU A 31 23.70 12.60 0.69
C GLU A 31 22.49 13.28 1.32
N GLU A 32 21.52 13.66 0.49
CA GLU A 32 20.32 14.34 0.97
C GLU A 32 19.42 13.37 1.74
N LEU A 33 19.11 13.78 2.98
CA LEU A 33 18.17 13.09 3.86
C LEU A 33 16.98 14.02 4.15
N CYS A 34 15.76 13.49 4.05
CA CYS A 34 14.53 14.24 4.30
C CYS A 34 13.77 13.59 5.46
N PHE A 35 13.62 14.32 6.56
CA PHE A 35 12.82 13.93 7.70
C PHE A 35 11.52 14.72 7.77
N VAL A 36 10.41 14.03 7.98
CA VAL A 36 9.12 14.67 8.29
C VAL A 36 8.50 14.02 9.52
N SER A 37 8.06 14.85 10.46
CA SER A 37 7.43 14.43 11.69
C SER A 37 6.10 15.15 11.91
N TYR A 38 5.02 14.40 12.11
CA TYR A 38 3.72 14.94 12.46
C TYR A 38 3.26 14.45 13.83
N GLY A 39 3.00 15.40 14.76
CA GLY A 39 2.42 15.13 16.08
C GLY A 39 3.28 14.21 16.95
N SER A 40 4.60 14.23 16.83
CA SER A 40 5.51 13.63 17.80
C SER A 40 5.56 14.44 19.08
N ASN A 41 5.71 13.78 20.22
CA ASN A 41 5.72 14.40 21.55
C ASN A 41 6.78 13.82 22.50
N ASP A 42 7.84 13.25 21.92
CA ASP A 42 8.93 12.56 22.63
C ASP A 42 10.28 13.30 22.54
N GLY A 43 10.26 14.57 22.10
CA GLY A 43 11.48 15.36 21.87
C GLY A 43 12.02 15.28 20.45
N THR A 44 11.33 14.61 19.52
CA THR A 44 11.74 14.49 18.11
C THR A 44 11.86 15.87 17.43
N HIS A 45 10.93 16.80 17.70
CA HIS A 45 10.95 18.12 17.05
C HIS A 45 12.12 18.98 17.55
N GLU A 46 12.38 18.99 18.84
CA GLU A 46 13.51 19.72 19.46
C GLU A 46 14.86 19.12 18.98
N TRP A 47 14.90 17.80 18.83
CA TRP A 47 16.10 17.16 18.27
C TRP A 47 16.34 17.57 16.82
N LEU A 48 15.32 17.60 15.96
CA LEU A 48 15.46 18.06 14.58
C LEU A 48 16.02 19.50 14.50
N ASP A 49 15.53 20.41 15.34
CA ASP A 49 16.01 21.79 15.40
C ASP A 49 17.46 21.90 15.91
N SER A 50 17.92 20.92 16.67
CA SER A 50 19.30 20.88 17.18
C SER A 50 20.33 20.44 16.14
N LEU A 51 19.88 19.85 15.01
CA LEU A 51 20.78 19.33 13.98
C LEU A 51 21.30 20.45 13.09
N ASN A 52 22.64 20.57 13.02
CA ASN A 52 23.33 21.51 12.11
C ASN A 52 23.91 20.73 10.91
N ASP A 53 23.05 20.35 9.97
CA ASP A 53 23.39 19.50 8.84
C ASP A 53 22.83 20.09 7.53
N VAL A 54 23.70 20.57 6.67
CA VAL A 54 23.33 21.24 5.40
C VAL A 54 22.67 20.29 4.39
N ASN A 55 22.90 18.98 4.54
CA ASN A 55 22.34 17.93 3.69
C ASN A 55 21.07 17.29 4.26
N LEU A 56 20.60 17.79 5.42
CA LEU A 56 19.32 17.41 6.00
C LEU A 56 18.25 18.43 5.59
N LYS A 57 17.14 17.93 5.07
CA LYS A 57 15.89 18.68 4.91
C LYS A 57 14.90 18.11 5.93
N TYR A 58 14.25 18.96 6.71
CA TYR A 58 13.25 18.48 7.63
C TYR A 58 12.03 19.42 7.71
N PHE A 59 10.92 18.83 8.11
CA PHE A 59 9.69 19.52 8.43
C PHE A 59 9.02 18.84 9.60
N TYR A 60 8.42 19.59 10.50
CA TYR A 60 7.57 19.02 11.53
C TYR A 60 6.35 19.91 11.82
N SER A 61 5.32 19.31 12.41
CA SER A 61 4.11 19.98 12.89
C SER A 61 3.51 19.15 14.03
N ASP A 62 2.84 19.81 14.96
CA ASP A 62 2.08 19.17 16.05
C ASP A 62 0.76 18.56 15.56
N ASP A 63 0.36 18.84 14.33
CA ASP A 63 -0.82 18.23 13.73
C ASP A 63 -0.69 16.71 13.65
N LYS A 64 -1.80 16.03 13.89
CA LYS A 64 -1.88 14.59 13.63
C LYS A 64 -2.17 14.37 12.15
N LYS A 65 -1.24 13.73 11.46
CA LYS A 65 -1.34 13.37 10.03
C LYS A 65 -1.10 11.88 9.83
N THR A 66 -1.39 11.43 8.62
CA THR A 66 -1.27 10.02 8.25
C THR A 66 0.15 9.68 7.81
N PHE A 67 0.42 8.38 7.66
CA PHE A 67 1.64 7.88 7.04
C PHE A 67 1.82 8.45 5.62
N SER A 68 0.75 8.44 4.82
CA SER A 68 0.75 9.02 3.47
C SER A 68 1.10 10.50 3.46
N ASP A 69 0.50 11.31 4.36
CA ASP A 69 0.82 12.73 4.48
C ASP A 69 2.30 12.96 4.80
N THR A 70 2.87 12.11 5.64
CA THR A 70 4.27 12.20 6.06
C THR A 70 5.21 11.99 4.88
N PHE A 71 5.03 10.90 4.12
CA PHE A 71 5.88 10.62 2.95
C PHE A 71 5.63 11.57 1.78
N ASN A 72 4.40 12.05 1.59
CA ASN A 72 4.10 13.09 0.61
C ASN A 72 4.85 14.38 0.95
N LYS A 73 4.86 14.77 2.22
CA LYS A 73 5.62 15.95 2.67
C LYS A 73 7.12 15.76 2.54
N CYS A 74 7.66 14.56 2.81
CA CYS A 74 9.05 14.24 2.53
C CYS A 74 9.41 14.49 1.05
N ALA A 75 8.57 13.98 0.13
CA ALA A 75 8.78 14.17 -1.31
C ALA A 75 8.66 15.64 -1.75
N GLU A 76 7.83 16.47 -1.08
CA GLU A 76 7.72 17.90 -1.35
C GLU A 76 9.00 18.65 -0.99
N ILE A 77 9.59 18.38 0.19
CA ILE A 77 10.80 19.07 0.67
C ILE A 77 12.09 18.51 0.05
N ALA A 78 12.07 17.34 -0.55
CA ALA A 78 13.18 16.72 -1.28
C ALA A 78 13.57 17.57 -2.50
N THR A 79 14.87 17.62 -2.83
CA THR A 79 15.37 18.48 -3.91
C THR A 79 15.96 17.72 -5.10
N LYS A 80 16.26 16.43 -4.95
CA LYS A 80 16.84 15.60 -6.00
C LYS A 80 15.81 15.13 -7.04
N GLU A 81 16.31 14.65 -8.17
CA GLU A 81 15.47 14.13 -9.27
C GLU A 81 14.70 12.85 -8.86
N PHE A 82 15.33 12.03 -8.03
CA PHE A 82 14.75 10.79 -7.53
C PHE A 82 14.56 10.83 -6.02
N ILE A 83 13.68 10.01 -5.53
CA ILE A 83 13.39 9.79 -4.10
C ILE A 83 13.48 8.30 -3.79
N VAL A 84 13.87 7.94 -2.56
CA VAL A 84 13.80 6.57 -2.04
C VAL A 84 13.11 6.58 -0.69
N PHE A 85 12.13 5.69 -0.52
CA PHE A 85 11.46 5.51 0.77
C PHE A 85 12.32 4.67 1.71
N CYS A 86 12.42 5.12 2.95
CA CYS A 86 13.18 4.47 3.99
C CYS A 86 12.48 4.64 5.35
N HIS A 87 12.76 3.76 6.30
CA HIS A 87 12.30 3.87 7.68
C HIS A 87 13.45 4.13 8.64
N ASN A 88 13.14 4.66 9.83
CA ASN A 88 14.12 4.88 10.88
C ASN A 88 14.49 3.63 11.67
N ASP A 89 13.86 2.49 11.41
CA ASP A 89 14.20 1.16 11.96
C ASP A 89 15.08 0.35 10.98
N ILE A 90 15.93 1.05 10.23
CA ILE A 90 16.87 0.47 9.25
C ILE A 90 18.32 0.78 9.66
N VAL A 91 19.17 -0.23 9.59
CA VAL A 91 20.64 -0.07 9.65
C VAL A 91 21.16 0.14 8.23
N MET A 92 21.71 1.32 7.97
CA MET A 92 22.33 1.68 6.69
C MET A 92 23.64 0.93 6.47
N LEU A 93 23.87 0.51 5.23
CA LEU A 93 25.02 -0.25 4.78
C LEU A 93 25.63 0.37 3.51
N GLY A 94 26.92 0.19 3.31
CA GLY A 94 27.60 0.74 2.12
C GLY A 94 27.14 0.10 0.82
N GLY A 95 27.13 0.88 -0.27
CA GLY A 95 26.74 0.45 -1.60
C GLY A 95 25.21 0.46 -1.85
N TRP A 96 24.40 0.82 -0.86
CA TRP A 96 22.93 0.82 -1.00
C TRP A 96 22.45 1.81 -2.05
N LEU A 97 22.78 3.09 -1.96
CA LEU A 97 22.36 4.12 -2.92
C LEU A 97 22.98 3.89 -4.30
N GLU A 98 24.27 3.57 -4.34
CA GLU A 98 25.01 3.36 -5.57
C GLU A 98 24.43 2.20 -6.39
N ASN A 99 23.99 1.14 -5.73
CA ASN A 99 23.39 -0.02 -6.40
C ASN A 99 21.94 0.27 -6.86
N ILE A 100 21.20 1.13 -6.16
CA ILE A 100 19.90 1.64 -6.65
C ILE A 100 20.11 2.47 -7.94
N GLU A 101 21.06 3.42 -7.93
CA GLU A 101 21.26 4.36 -9.04
C GLU A 101 21.60 3.68 -10.35
N LYS A 102 22.27 2.53 -10.33
CA LYS A 102 22.62 1.77 -11.54
C LYS A 102 21.41 1.40 -12.41
N HIS A 103 20.27 1.20 -11.77
CA HIS A 103 19.06 0.69 -12.42
C HIS A 103 17.92 1.73 -12.47
N LEU A 104 18.05 2.82 -11.71
CA LEU A 104 17.01 3.83 -11.54
C LEU A 104 16.97 4.80 -12.72
N ASN A 105 15.78 5.04 -13.26
CA ASN A 105 15.55 6.05 -14.29
C ASN A 105 14.05 6.43 -14.33
N LYS A 106 13.66 7.33 -15.25
CA LYS A 106 12.26 7.81 -15.34
C LYS A 106 11.24 6.71 -15.67
N SER A 107 11.64 5.63 -16.29
CA SER A 107 10.76 4.52 -16.67
C SER A 107 10.96 3.26 -15.81
N THR A 108 11.83 3.33 -14.81
CA THR A 108 12.15 2.19 -13.93
C THR A 108 12.27 2.67 -12.50
N ALA A 109 11.41 2.14 -11.63
CA ALA A 109 11.49 2.27 -10.19
C ALA A 109 12.19 1.04 -9.60
N VAL A 110 13.02 1.24 -8.57
CA VAL A 110 13.92 0.22 -8.03
C VAL A 110 13.65 0.00 -6.55
N SER A 111 13.11 -1.14 -6.20
CA SER A 111 13.08 -1.60 -4.81
C SER A 111 14.44 -2.16 -4.41
N TYR A 112 14.77 -2.07 -3.13
CA TYR A 112 16.01 -2.61 -2.59
C TYR A 112 15.77 -3.81 -1.67
N THR A 113 16.81 -4.59 -1.46
CA THR A 113 16.80 -5.80 -0.65
C THR A 113 16.89 -5.46 0.83
N THR A 114 16.03 -6.08 1.65
CA THR A 114 16.11 -6.03 3.12
C THR A 114 16.57 -7.36 3.68
N ILE A 115 17.49 -7.31 4.64
CA ILE A 115 17.74 -8.42 5.55
C ILE A 115 16.87 -8.18 6.77
N GLU A 116 16.08 -9.17 7.17
CA GLU A 116 15.13 -9.05 8.27
C GLU A 116 15.30 -10.20 9.27
N PRO A 117 15.20 -9.96 10.58
CA PRO A 117 15.14 -11.02 11.56
C PRO A 117 13.87 -11.86 11.37
N PRO A 118 13.80 -13.13 11.84
CA PRO A 118 12.72 -14.06 11.55
C PRO A 118 11.42 -13.76 12.33
N ILE A 119 11.04 -12.49 12.46
CA ILE A 119 9.81 -12.05 13.15
C ILE A 119 8.58 -12.39 12.31
N PHE A 120 8.66 -12.20 10.98
CA PHE A 120 7.63 -12.52 10.00
C PHE A 120 8.19 -13.49 8.93
N ALA A 121 8.73 -14.63 9.41
CA ALA A 121 9.25 -15.69 8.57
C ALA A 121 8.14 -16.31 7.75
N GLY A 122 7.84 -16.23 6.64
CA GLY A 122 6.75 -16.83 5.82
C GLY A 122 6.10 -15.87 4.85
N HIS A 123 6.50 -14.60 4.84
CA HIS A 123 6.15 -13.66 3.79
C HIS A 123 7.33 -13.53 2.81
N ASP A 124 7.43 -14.48 1.89
CA ASP A 124 8.46 -14.45 0.86
C ASP A 124 8.11 -13.38 -0.19
N ARG A 125 9.06 -12.50 -0.45
CA ARG A 125 9.01 -11.53 -1.53
C ARG A 125 10.39 -11.39 -2.17
N PRO A 126 10.49 -11.02 -3.43
CA PRO A 126 11.76 -10.66 -4.02
C PRO A 126 12.46 -9.57 -3.19
N GLY A 127 13.78 -9.71 -2.98
CA GLY A 127 14.55 -8.75 -2.20
C GLY A 127 14.32 -8.84 -0.67
N LYS A 128 13.90 -10.00 -0.14
CA LYS A 128 13.87 -10.27 1.30
C LYS A 128 14.80 -11.42 1.64
N ILE A 129 15.69 -11.18 2.58
CA ILE A 129 16.59 -12.18 3.14
C ILE A 129 16.27 -12.32 4.62
N ILE A 130 15.92 -13.52 5.09
CA ILE A 130 15.65 -13.78 6.50
C ILE A 130 16.96 -14.20 7.16
N LYS A 131 17.51 -13.33 8.02
CA LYS A 131 18.69 -13.60 8.80
C LYS A 131 18.78 -12.67 10.01
N ASP A 132 19.06 -13.22 11.17
CA ASP A 132 19.18 -12.48 12.42
C ASP A 132 20.60 -11.96 12.62
N PHE A 133 20.73 -10.65 12.85
CA PHE A 133 21.93 -9.96 13.29
C PHE A 133 21.71 -9.10 14.53
N GLY A 134 20.57 -9.26 15.22
CA GLY A 134 20.12 -8.48 16.37
C GLY A 134 18.75 -7.85 16.15
N LEU A 135 18.01 -7.65 17.22
CA LEU A 135 16.64 -7.14 17.19
C LEU A 135 16.54 -5.64 17.48
N GLU A 136 17.63 -5.04 17.96
CA GLU A 136 17.74 -3.62 18.31
C GLU A 136 19.09 -3.07 17.84
N PHE A 137 19.20 -1.75 17.62
CA PHE A 137 20.45 -1.12 17.14
C PHE A 137 21.66 -1.46 18.00
N ASP A 138 21.50 -1.56 19.32
CA ASP A 138 22.58 -1.84 20.26
C ASP A 138 22.95 -3.34 20.33
N GLU A 139 22.13 -4.20 19.75
CA GLU A 139 22.34 -5.66 19.70
C GLU A 139 22.93 -6.14 18.37
N VAL A 140 23.05 -5.24 17.38
CA VAL A 140 23.46 -5.64 16.02
C VAL A 140 24.91 -6.13 16.02
N ASP A 141 25.14 -7.34 15.50
CA ASP A 141 26.46 -7.80 15.09
C ASP A 141 26.87 -7.08 13.79
N TYR A 142 27.35 -5.86 13.91
CA TYR A 142 27.79 -5.05 12.76
C TYR A 142 28.91 -5.73 11.96
N VAL A 143 29.82 -6.44 12.59
CA VAL A 143 30.93 -7.12 11.90
C VAL A 143 30.42 -8.26 11.04
N GLY A 144 29.58 -9.11 11.60
CA GLY A 144 28.94 -10.22 10.90
C GLY A 144 28.01 -9.73 9.80
N LEU A 145 27.21 -8.68 10.05
CA LEU A 145 26.30 -8.08 9.09
C LEU A 145 27.05 -7.49 7.88
N GLU A 146 28.07 -6.66 8.11
CA GLU A 146 28.85 -6.04 7.03
C GLU A 146 29.59 -7.07 6.17
N LYS A 147 30.14 -8.13 6.81
CA LYS A 147 30.74 -9.24 6.07
C LYS A 147 29.72 -9.94 5.19
N PHE A 148 28.58 -10.33 5.76
CA PHE A 148 27.51 -11.00 5.02
C PHE A 148 27.00 -10.14 3.84
N VAL A 149 26.82 -8.84 4.06
CA VAL A 149 26.37 -7.92 3.00
C VAL A 149 27.41 -7.81 1.87
N LYS A 150 28.70 -7.70 2.18
CA LYS A 150 29.76 -7.68 1.14
C LYS A 150 29.78 -8.96 0.30
N GLU A 151 29.62 -10.12 0.95
CA GLU A 151 29.53 -11.42 0.27
C GLU A 151 28.31 -11.45 -0.66
N THR A 152 27.14 -11.07 -0.14
CA THR A 152 25.86 -11.04 -0.90
C THR A 152 25.92 -10.03 -2.05
N GLN A 153 26.44 -8.83 -1.83
CA GLN A 153 26.63 -7.84 -2.89
C GLN A 153 27.56 -8.33 -4.01
N SER A 154 28.59 -9.10 -3.66
CA SER A 154 29.49 -9.70 -4.65
C SER A 154 28.80 -10.81 -5.46
N GLU A 155 28.01 -11.65 -4.80
CA GLU A 155 27.24 -12.73 -5.45
C GLU A 155 26.16 -12.21 -6.39
N TYR A 156 25.46 -11.18 -5.96
CA TYR A 156 24.32 -10.60 -6.70
C TYR A 156 24.66 -9.29 -7.43
N LYS A 157 25.94 -9.02 -7.67
CA LYS A 157 26.41 -7.80 -8.30
C LYS A 157 25.63 -7.50 -9.59
N ASP A 158 25.03 -6.31 -9.64
CA ASP A 158 24.23 -5.79 -10.76
C ASP A 158 23.03 -6.68 -11.18
N LYS A 159 22.64 -7.65 -10.34
CA LYS A 159 21.48 -8.52 -10.60
C LYS A 159 20.19 -7.87 -10.08
N THR A 160 19.14 -8.05 -10.86
CA THR A 160 17.79 -7.62 -10.51
C THR A 160 16.80 -8.75 -10.65
N SER A 161 15.68 -8.67 -9.93
CA SER A 161 14.51 -9.51 -10.10
C SER A 161 13.26 -8.67 -10.39
N ASN A 162 12.23 -9.30 -10.94
CA ASN A 162 10.91 -8.64 -11.02
C ASN A 162 10.29 -8.57 -9.63
N GLY A 163 9.57 -7.49 -9.37
CA GLY A 163 8.86 -7.28 -8.11
C GLY A 163 8.98 -5.86 -7.60
N SER A 164 8.34 -5.63 -6.48
CA SER A 164 8.35 -4.35 -5.79
C SER A 164 8.04 -4.53 -4.30
N ALA A 165 8.38 -3.54 -3.51
CA ALA A 165 8.05 -3.44 -2.10
C ALA A 165 7.92 -1.96 -1.73
N PHE A 166 7.46 -1.65 -0.51
CA PHE A 166 7.47 -0.29 0.04
C PHE A 166 8.83 0.41 -0.14
N PHE A 167 9.91 -0.32 0.09
CA PHE A 167 11.29 0.15 -0.01
C PHE A 167 11.70 0.36 -1.47
N ILE A 168 11.23 1.46 -2.08
CA ILE A 168 11.39 1.73 -3.50
C ILE A 168 11.93 3.14 -3.77
N ALA A 169 12.83 3.22 -4.74
CA ALA A 169 13.28 4.47 -5.34
C ALA A 169 12.54 4.73 -6.64
N GLN A 170 12.16 5.99 -6.88
CA GLN A 170 11.41 6.39 -8.06
C GLN A 170 11.64 7.84 -8.43
N HIS A 171 11.22 8.25 -9.62
CA HIS A 171 11.32 9.64 -10.07
C HIS A 171 10.35 10.54 -9.28
N ARG A 172 10.91 11.54 -8.56
CA ARG A 172 10.17 12.46 -7.68
C ARG A 172 9.03 13.19 -8.40
N GLY A 173 9.31 13.73 -9.60
CA GLY A 173 8.30 14.46 -10.36
C GLY A 173 7.10 13.59 -10.78
N ILE A 174 7.33 12.32 -11.09
CA ILE A 174 6.26 11.37 -11.38
C ILE A 174 5.44 11.12 -10.11
N TYR A 175 6.10 10.81 -8.99
CA TYR A 175 5.43 10.60 -7.71
C TYR A 175 4.51 11.76 -7.33
N LEU A 176 5.00 12.99 -7.42
CA LEU A 176 4.22 14.19 -7.11
C LEU A 176 3.06 14.41 -8.12
N SER A 177 3.30 14.14 -9.41
CA SER A 177 2.29 14.36 -10.46
C SER A 177 1.09 13.42 -10.34
N ILE A 178 1.30 12.21 -9.79
CA ILE A 178 0.22 11.26 -9.53
C ILE A 178 -0.43 11.46 -8.15
N GLY A 179 -0.02 12.47 -7.40
CA GLY A 179 -0.59 12.85 -6.10
C GLY A 179 0.02 12.13 -4.90
N GLY A 180 1.13 11.40 -5.09
CA GLY A 180 1.82 10.69 -4.02
C GLY A 180 1.03 9.50 -3.45
N MET A 181 1.25 9.18 -2.19
CA MET A 181 0.48 8.18 -1.45
C MET A 181 -0.93 8.68 -1.14
N ASP A 182 -1.92 7.80 -1.21
CA ASP A 182 -3.33 8.14 -1.03
C ASP A 182 -3.75 8.06 0.45
N ASN A 183 -4.32 9.16 0.96
CA ASN A 183 -4.86 9.25 2.32
C ASN A 183 -6.13 8.39 2.55
N LEU A 184 -6.65 7.75 1.51
CA LEU A 184 -7.71 6.75 1.65
C LEU A 184 -7.32 5.64 2.63
N TYR A 185 -6.03 5.34 2.73
CA TYR A 185 -5.46 4.28 3.57
C TYR A 185 -5.04 4.76 4.96
N SER A 186 -5.73 5.76 5.47
CA SER A 186 -5.48 6.34 6.80
C SER A 186 -5.81 5.35 7.94
N PRO A 187 -4.98 5.22 8.97
CA PRO A 187 -3.71 5.93 9.17
C PRO A 187 -2.52 5.33 8.41
N MET A 188 -2.57 4.04 7.99
CA MET A 188 -1.50 3.31 7.31
C MET A 188 -2.00 1.99 6.69
N PHE A 189 -1.13 1.30 5.94
CA PHE A 189 -1.27 0.04 5.21
C PHE A 189 -1.98 0.17 3.86
N CYS A 190 -1.48 -0.54 2.85
CA CYS A 190 -1.93 -0.57 1.45
C CYS A 190 -1.65 0.70 0.63
N GLU A 191 -1.10 1.78 1.18
CA GLU A 191 -0.66 2.97 0.44
C GLU A 191 0.50 2.67 -0.51
N ASP A 192 1.35 1.72 -0.14
CA ASP A 192 2.46 1.22 -0.95
C ASP A 192 1.96 0.36 -2.12
N ASP A 193 1.07 -0.57 -1.89
CA ASP A 193 0.40 -1.32 -2.96
C ASP A 193 -0.24 -0.36 -3.97
N ASP A 194 -0.96 0.64 -3.48
CA ASP A 194 -1.67 1.61 -4.31
C ASP A 194 -0.72 2.43 -5.19
N ILE A 195 0.40 2.92 -4.65
CA ILE A 195 1.37 3.68 -5.44
C ILE A 195 2.04 2.79 -6.50
N LEU A 196 2.35 1.54 -6.15
CA LEU A 196 2.94 0.58 -7.07
C LEU A 196 2.02 0.27 -8.25
N TYR A 197 0.72 0.09 -8.00
CA TYR A 197 -0.28 -0.10 -9.06
C TYR A 197 -0.39 1.13 -9.98
N ARG A 198 -0.35 2.33 -9.42
CA ARG A 198 -0.40 3.57 -10.22
C ARG A 198 0.86 3.76 -11.07
N LEU A 199 2.03 3.40 -10.56
CA LEU A 199 3.27 3.38 -11.34
C LEU A 199 3.18 2.38 -12.51
N GLU A 200 2.62 1.20 -12.27
CA GLU A 200 2.43 0.20 -13.32
C GLU A 200 1.46 0.68 -14.41
N LEU A 201 0.36 1.35 -14.05
CA LEU A 201 -0.56 1.97 -15.01
C LEU A 201 0.10 3.03 -15.90
N LEU A 202 1.13 3.71 -15.39
CA LEU A 202 1.97 4.62 -16.16
C LEU A 202 3.00 3.91 -17.05
N GLY A 203 3.07 2.58 -17.00
CA GLY A 203 4.09 1.83 -17.70
C GLY A 203 5.48 1.89 -17.05
N ILE A 204 5.57 2.35 -15.80
CA ILE A 204 6.82 2.35 -15.04
C ILE A 204 7.16 0.91 -14.64
N LYS A 205 8.31 0.43 -15.06
CA LYS A 205 8.80 -0.89 -14.67
C LYS A 205 9.24 -0.87 -13.21
N THR A 206 8.84 -1.87 -12.43
CA THR A 206 9.34 -2.09 -11.07
C THR A 206 10.26 -3.29 -11.03
N ILE A 207 11.42 -3.12 -10.45
CA ILE A 207 12.43 -4.18 -10.25
C ILE A 207 12.96 -4.13 -8.83
N VAL A 208 13.59 -5.20 -8.41
CA VAL A 208 14.33 -5.28 -7.15
C VAL A 208 15.82 -5.39 -7.45
N SER A 209 16.63 -4.48 -6.90
CA SER A 209 18.09 -4.60 -6.88
C SER A 209 18.49 -5.59 -5.78
N LEU A 210 19.13 -6.70 -6.18
CA LEU A 210 19.50 -7.77 -5.25
C LEU A 210 20.80 -7.46 -4.48
N ASP A 211 21.58 -6.49 -4.94
CA ASP A 211 22.83 -6.03 -4.34
C ASP A 211 22.72 -4.67 -3.62
N SER A 212 21.55 -4.04 -3.66
CA SER A 212 21.25 -2.87 -2.84
C SER A 212 20.60 -3.33 -1.52
N ILE A 213 21.35 -3.35 -0.43
CA ILE A 213 20.97 -4.10 0.79
C ILE A 213 21.00 -3.20 2.02
N VAL A 214 19.98 -3.36 2.88
CA VAL A 214 19.90 -2.80 4.23
C VAL A 214 19.48 -3.86 5.24
N TYR A 215 19.69 -3.61 6.55
CA TYR A 215 19.11 -4.43 7.61
C TYR A 215 17.92 -3.72 8.23
N HIS A 216 16.77 -4.38 8.34
CA HIS A 216 15.50 -3.80 8.76
C HIS A 216 14.94 -4.55 9.98
N PHE A 217 14.75 -3.87 11.11
CA PHE A 217 14.23 -4.46 12.35
C PHE A 217 12.77 -4.85 12.31
N VAL A 218 12.02 -4.39 11.30
CA VAL A 218 10.61 -4.67 11.02
C VAL A 218 9.62 -4.08 12.03
N SER A 219 8.81 -3.15 11.54
CA SER A 219 7.60 -2.63 12.22
C SER A 219 7.80 -1.97 13.58
N LYS A 220 8.99 -1.52 13.94
CA LYS A 220 9.24 -0.87 15.24
C LYS A 220 8.44 0.43 15.43
N THR A 221 8.11 1.13 14.35
CA THR A 221 7.39 2.41 14.37
C THR A 221 5.93 2.30 13.93
N SER A 222 5.49 1.14 13.44
CA SER A 222 4.12 0.91 12.96
C SER A 222 3.36 -0.10 13.80
N ARG A 223 3.44 -1.39 13.48
CA ARG A 223 2.64 -2.46 14.11
C ARG A 223 2.86 -2.58 15.61
N PHE A 224 4.09 -2.36 16.07
CA PHE A 224 4.48 -2.49 17.48
C PHE A 224 4.54 -1.16 18.22
N SER A 225 4.16 -0.04 17.58
CA SER A 225 4.08 1.25 18.26
C SER A 225 3.03 1.23 19.37
N GLU A 226 3.25 1.98 20.45
CA GLU A 226 2.29 2.10 21.55
C GLU A 226 0.92 2.62 21.09
N GLU A 227 0.90 3.46 20.05
CA GLU A 227 -0.32 4.04 19.49
C GLU A 227 -1.20 3.00 18.77
N HIS A 228 -0.59 2.02 18.08
CA HIS A 228 -1.32 1.15 17.15
C HIS A 228 -1.34 -0.34 17.53
N LYS A 229 -0.44 -0.81 18.40
CA LYS A 229 -0.26 -2.25 18.72
C LYS A 229 -1.57 -3.01 19.04
N ASN A 230 -2.54 -2.33 19.67
CA ASN A 230 -3.81 -2.95 20.05
C ASN A 230 -4.86 -2.94 18.92
N ASN A 231 -4.68 -2.09 17.88
CA ASN A 231 -5.66 -1.87 16.81
C ASN A 231 -5.10 -2.19 15.42
N THR A 232 -3.86 -2.65 15.30
CA THR A 232 -3.18 -2.88 14.03
C THR A 232 -4.01 -3.70 13.05
N LYS A 233 -4.59 -4.83 13.51
CA LYS A 233 -5.41 -5.70 12.66
C LYS A 233 -6.69 -5.03 12.15
N ILE A 234 -7.30 -4.19 12.96
CA ILE A 234 -8.50 -3.42 12.57
C ILE A 234 -8.14 -2.41 11.49
N ILE A 235 -7.03 -1.68 11.69
CA ILE A 235 -6.52 -0.71 10.73
C ILE A 235 -6.15 -1.39 9.40
N GLU A 236 -5.43 -2.51 9.45
CA GLU A 236 -5.03 -3.28 8.28
C GLU A 236 -6.25 -3.77 7.49
N ASN A 237 -7.23 -4.38 8.16
CA ASN A 237 -8.46 -4.84 7.52
C ASN A 237 -9.23 -3.68 6.85
N LYS A 238 -9.34 -2.54 7.51
CA LYS A 238 -9.98 -1.35 6.96
C LYS A 238 -9.28 -0.87 5.69
N SER A 239 -7.96 -0.80 5.70
CA SER A 239 -7.16 -0.39 4.54
C SER A 239 -7.27 -1.39 3.38
N ILE A 240 -7.30 -2.71 3.67
CA ILE A 240 -7.57 -3.74 2.67
C ILE A 240 -8.95 -3.56 2.03
N LEU A 241 -10.00 -3.32 2.82
CA LEU A 241 -11.34 -3.05 2.28
C LEU A 241 -11.36 -1.78 1.42
N ASN A 242 -10.65 -0.74 1.82
CA ASN A 242 -10.52 0.49 1.02
C ASN A 242 -9.75 0.24 -0.28
N LYS A 243 -8.73 -0.64 -0.26
CA LYS A 243 -8.03 -1.08 -1.48
C LYS A 243 -9.00 -1.79 -2.43
N VAL A 244 -9.83 -2.71 -1.92
CA VAL A 244 -10.85 -3.38 -2.73
C VAL A 244 -11.85 -2.38 -3.31
N ARG A 245 -12.36 -1.45 -2.51
CA ARG A 245 -13.27 -0.39 -2.99
C ARG A 245 -12.66 0.46 -4.10
N LYS A 246 -11.37 0.78 -3.98
CA LYS A 246 -10.64 1.57 -4.98
C LYS A 246 -10.36 0.77 -6.24
N TRP A 247 -9.90 -0.46 -6.12
CA TRP A 247 -9.39 -1.25 -7.24
C TRP A 247 -10.33 -2.36 -7.71
N GLY A 248 -11.44 -2.59 -7.00
CA GLY A 248 -12.46 -3.58 -7.33
C GLY A 248 -12.07 -5.03 -7.02
N ARG A 249 -10.92 -5.27 -6.36
CA ARG A 249 -10.40 -6.61 -6.06
C ARG A 249 -9.27 -6.60 -5.04
N LEU A 250 -8.99 -7.77 -4.46
CA LEU A 250 -7.91 -7.94 -3.47
C LEU A 250 -6.51 -7.90 -4.09
N SER A 251 -6.36 -8.51 -5.26
CA SER A 251 -5.08 -8.58 -5.97
C SER A 251 -5.25 -8.04 -7.38
N LEU A 252 -4.35 -7.17 -7.82
CA LEU A 252 -4.33 -6.70 -9.21
C LEU A 252 -3.51 -7.67 -10.05
N ASP A 253 -4.20 -8.34 -10.94
CA ASP A 253 -3.61 -9.04 -12.06
C ASP A 253 -3.59 -8.10 -13.27
N LYS A 254 -2.44 -7.96 -13.92
CA LYS A 254 -2.21 -7.06 -15.06
C LYS A 254 -3.22 -7.19 -16.20
N GLN A 255 -3.84 -8.35 -16.34
CA GLN A 255 -4.74 -8.66 -17.46
C GLN A 255 -6.22 -8.61 -17.10
N SER A 256 -6.59 -8.40 -15.85
CA SER A 256 -7.98 -8.44 -15.45
C SER A 256 -8.66 -7.08 -15.55
N HIS A 257 -9.80 -7.06 -16.22
CA HIS A 257 -10.66 -5.91 -16.33
C HIS A 257 -11.60 -5.81 -15.12
N THR A 258 -11.98 -4.61 -14.74
CA THR A 258 -13.00 -4.37 -13.71
C THR A 258 -14.33 -4.08 -14.41
N TYR A 259 -15.42 -4.66 -13.94
CA TYR A 259 -16.76 -4.47 -14.45
C TYR A 259 -17.65 -3.76 -13.45
N ASP A 260 -18.71 -3.12 -13.94
CA ASP A 260 -19.75 -2.52 -13.12
C ASP A 260 -20.70 -3.60 -12.61
N VAL A 261 -20.56 -3.97 -11.34
CA VAL A 261 -21.29 -5.06 -10.71
C VAL A 261 -22.34 -4.52 -9.76
N GLY A 262 -23.61 -4.87 -10.02
CA GLY A 262 -24.72 -4.66 -9.11
C GLY A 262 -25.10 -5.98 -8.43
N LEU A 263 -25.25 -5.96 -7.10
CA LEU A 263 -25.65 -7.12 -6.31
C LEU A 263 -27.01 -6.90 -5.68
N ILE A 264 -27.92 -7.84 -5.92
CA ILE A 264 -29.28 -7.85 -5.38
C ILE A 264 -29.33 -8.86 -4.24
N ILE A 265 -29.68 -8.43 -3.05
CA ILE A 265 -29.84 -9.28 -1.88
C ILE A 265 -31.25 -9.09 -1.34
N PRO A 266 -32.21 -9.97 -1.70
CA PRO A 266 -33.49 -10.10 -1.00
C PRO A 266 -33.24 -10.67 0.38
N ASN A 267 -33.98 -10.25 1.37
CA ASN A 267 -33.79 -10.68 2.77
C ASN A 267 -32.44 -10.26 3.36
N CYS A 268 -32.44 -9.12 3.98
CA CYS A 268 -31.26 -8.46 4.51
C CYS A 268 -30.48 -9.34 5.50
N ASN A 269 -29.24 -9.69 5.12
CA ASN A 269 -28.27 -10.34 5.99
C ASN A 269 -27.10 -9.37 6.18
N THR A 270 -27.00 -8.76 7.34
CA THR A 270 -26.01 -7.72 7.63
C THR A 270 -24.57 -8.20 7.47
N GLU A 271 -24.25 -9.40 7.90
CA GLU A 271 -22.88 -9.93 7.79
C GLU A 271 -22.49 -10.18 6.33
N LEU A 272 -23.43 -10.73 5.54
CA LEU A 272 -23.21 -10.87 4.10
C LEU A 272 -23.01 -9.50 3.44
N LEU A 273 -23.87 -8.53 3.74
CA LEU A 273 -23.76 -7.16 3.18
C LEU A 273 -22.42 -6.52 3.48
N LYS A 274 -21.93 -6.62 4.71
CA LYS A 274 -20.60 -6.11 5.10
C LYS A 274 -19.46 -6.76 4.32
N SER A 275 -19.55 -8.07 4.09
CA SER A 275 -18.49 -8.82 3.41
C SER A 275 -18.44 -8.55 1.90
N VAL A 276 -19.60 -8.39 1.25
CA VAL A 276 -19.69 -8.23 -0.23
C VAL A 276 -19.63 -6.77 -0.71
N GLU A 277 -19.95 -5.81 0.17
CA GLU A 277 -20.03 -4.39 -0.18
C GLU A 277 -18.78 -3.89 -0.91
N PRO A 278 -17.56 -4.17 -0.49
CA PRO A 278 -16.37 -3.62 -1.15
C PRO A 278 -16.18 -4.06 -2.60
N PHE A 279 -16.76 -5.20 -2.98
CA PHE A 279 -16.52 -5.87 -4.28
C PHE A 279 -17.52 -5.47 -5.38
N VAL A 280 -18.50 -4.64 -5.06
CA VAL A 280 -19.59 -4.30 -5.99
C VAL A 280 -19.76 -2.79 -6.12
N SER A 281 -20.28 -2.35 -7.25
CA SER A 281 -20.56 -0.92 -7.49
C SER A 281 -21.85 -0.46 -6.80
N ASN A 282 -22.87 -1.32 -6.79
CA ASN A 282 -24.14 -1.03 -6.13
C ASN A 282 -24.65 -2.26 -5.39
N LEU A 283 -25.29 -2.01 -4.25
CA LEU A 283 -26.07 -2.97 -3.49
C LEU A 283 -27.54 -2.63 -3.58
N TYR A 284 -28.36 -3.59 -3.99
CA TYR A 284 -29.82 -3.47 -4.06
C TYR A 284 -30.42 -4.33 -2.95
N VAL A 285 -30.98 -3.69 -1.93
CA VAL A 285 -31.43 -4.31 -0.71
C VAL A 285 -32.85 -3.88 -0.34
N ASP A 286 -33.53 -4.68 0.45
CA ASP A 286 -34.89 -4.43 0.95
C ASP A 286 -34.93 -3.90 2.39
N CYS A 287 -33.79 -3.56 2.96
CA CYS A 287 -33.67 -3.08 4.33
C CYS A 287 -32.96 -1.72 4.41
N ASP A 288 -33.13 -1.04 5.51
CA ASP A 288 -32.41 0.21 5.84
C ASP A 288 -31.00 -0.12 6.38
N PHE A 289 -30.16 -0.65 5.49
CA PHE A 289 -28.82 -1.10 5.83
C PHE A 289 -27.92 0.03 6.36
N ILE A 290 -28.19 1.27 5.95
CA ILE A 290 -27.42 2.44 6.43
C ILE A 290 -27.50 2.58 7.94
N LYS A 291 -28.63 2.20 8.55
CA LYS A 291 -28.79 2.22 10.02
C LYS A 291 -28.12 1.06 10.75
N VAL A 292 -27.74 0.03 10.01
CA VAL A 292 -27.17 -1.20 10.57
C VAL A 292 -25.65 -1.25 10.46
N ILE A 293 -25.07 -0.47 9.57
CA ILE A 293 -23.63 -0.37 9.46
C ILE A 293 -23.16 0.51 10.61
N ASP A 294 -22.49 -0.11 11.56
CA ASP A 294 -21.83 0.59 12.64
C ASP A 294 -20.81 1.59 12.08
N GLU A 295 -20.96 2.86 12.42
CA GLU A 295 -20.08 3.97 11.98
C GLU A 295 -18.59 3.70 12.31
N GLN A 296 -18.32 2.80 13.25
CA GLN A 296 -16.97 2.40 13.63
C GLN A 296 -16.24 1.54 12.56
N GLN A 297 -16.96 0.95 11.62
CA GLN A 297 -16.37 0.04 10.60
C GLN A 297 -16.17 0.71 9.25
N ILE A 298 -16.69 1.91 9.04
CA ILE A 298 -16.62 2.62 7.77
C ILE A 298 -15.76 3.86 7.95
N ASP A 299 -14.85 4.04 7.01
CA ASP A 299 -14.11 5.29 6.91
C ASP A 299 -15.12 6.45 6.72
N THR A 300 -15.02 7.49 7.55
CA THR A 300 -15.85 8.70 7.43
C THR A 300 -15.79 9.37 6.05
N LYS A 301 -14.81 9.01 5.23
CA LYS A 301 -14.65 9.48 3.85
C LYS A 301 -15.52 8.71 2.84
N ILE A 302 -16.14 7.58 3.23
CA ILE A 302 -16.93 6.74 2.32
C ILE A 302 -18.41 6.90 2.61
N ASN A 303 -19.14 7.44 1.63
CA ASN A 303 -20.60 7.59 1.73
C ASN A 303 -21.32 6.40 1.09
N LEU A 304 -21.60 5.38 1.89
CA LEU A 304 -22.30 4.18 1.43
C LEU A 304 -23.73 4.43 0.94
N SER A 305 -24.37 5.57 1.31
CA SER A 305 -25.72 5.88 0.85
C SER A 305 -25.81 6.05 -0.68
N LYS A 306 -24.70 6.43 -1.32
CA LYS A 306 -24.62 6.52 -2.77
C LYS A 306 -24.62 5.15 -3.47
N LYS A 307 -24.09 4.14 -2.80
CA LYS A 307 -23.88 2.77 -3.31
C LYS A 307 -25.09 1.87 -3.03
N ILE A 308 -25.74 2.06 -1.89
CA ILE A 308 -26.88 1.27 -1.45
C ILE A 308 -28.17 1.83 -2.06
N LYS A 309 -28.93 0.98 -2.71
CA LYS A 309 -30.15 1.31 -3.44
C LYS A 309 -31.32 0.43 -2.99
N PRO A 310 -32.57 0.91 -3.05
CA PRO A 310 -33.74 0.06 -2.85
C PRO A 310 -33.78 -1.09 -3.86
N ILE A 311 -34.20 -2.26 -3.46
CA ILE A 311 -34.23 -3.47 -4.30
C ILE A 311 -35.00 -3.27 -5.62
N ASN A 312 -36.00 -2.40 -5.60
CA ASN A 312 -36.85 -2.11 -6.76
C ASN A 312 -36.34 -0.98 -7.64
N SER A 313 -35.17 -0.39 -7.34
CA SER A 313 -34.61 0.68 -8.14
C SER A 313 -34.10 0.18 -9.51
N VAL A 314 -34.00 1.09 -10.47
CA VAL A 314 -33.46 0.77 -11.80
C VAL A 314 -32.01 0.25 -11.66
N ARG A 315 -31.72 -0.80 -12.43
CA ARG A 315 -30.44 -1.50 -12.39
C ARG A 315 -29.72 -1.32 -13.71
N GLU A 316 -28.74 -0.43 -13.73
CA GLU A 316 -27.97 -0.08 -14.93
C GLU A 316 -26.60 -0.77 -14.98
N ASN A 317 -26.27 -1.59 -13.98
CA ASN A 317 -24.97 -2.26 -13.90
C ASN A 317 -24.76 -3.24 -15.07
N ASP A 318 -23.52 -3.35 -15.53
CA ASP A 318 -23.13 -4.25 -16.62
C ASP A 318 -23.32 -5.72 -16.24
N ILE A 319 -23.06 -6.04 -14.98
CA ILE A 319 -23.24 -7.36 -14.40
C ILE A 319 -24.22 -7.24 -13.23
N ILE A 320 -25.27 -8.05 -13.26
CA ILE A 320 -26.24 -8.15 -12.17
C ILE A 320 -26.12 -9.52 -11.52
N ILE A 321 -25.87 -9.54 -10.25
CA ILE A 321 -25.86 -10.74 -9.42
C ILE A 321 -27.11 -10.72 -8.53
N LEU A 322 -27.87 -11.82 -8.53
CA LEU A 322 -29.00 -12.03 -7.64
C LEU A 322 -28.70 -13.15 -6.64
N VAL A 323 -28.62 -12.83 -5.38
CA VAL A 323 -28.55 -13.80 -4.30
C VAL A 323 -29.91 -14.44 -4.10
N LYS A 324 -30.01 -15.76 -4.20
CA LYS A 324 -31.26 -16.52 -4.06
C LYS A 324 -31.66 -16.69 -2.59
N ASP A 325 -30.65 -17.02 -1.75
CA ASP A 325 -30.83 -17.21 -0.33
C ASP A 325 -29.57 -16.72 0.42
N SER A 326 -29.68 -15.59 1.07
CA SER A 326 -28.58 -14.96 1.79
C SER A 326 -28.09 -15.77 3.01
N THR A 327 -28.91 -16.70 3.51
CA THR A 327 -28.54 -17.56 4.65
C THR A 327 -27.67 -18.76 4.25
N LYS A 328 -27.66 -19.10 2.96
CA LYS A 328 -26.89 -20.22 2.40
C LYS A 328 -25.64 -19.79 1.65
N PHE A 329 -25.43 -18.48 1.50
CA PHE A 329 -24.26 -17.93 0.84
C PHE A 329 -22.98 -18.32 1.61
N ASN A 330 -22.08 -19.03 0.97
CA ASN A 330 -20.91 -19.63 1.60
C ASN A 330 -19.58 -19.01 1.09
N ASN A 331 -18.45 -19.54 1.56
CA ASN A 331 -17.13 -19.03 1.20
C ASN A 331 -16.79 -19.21 -0.29
N ASP A 332 -17.28 -20.27 -0.95
CA ASP A 332 -17.05 -20.49 -2.38
C ASP A 332 -17.84 -19.48 -3.21
N ASP A 333 -19.10 -19.20 -2.82
CA ASP A 333 -19.94 -18.17 -3.42
C ASP A 333 -19.27 -16.78 -3.28
N PHE A 334 -18.74 -16.48 -2.07
CA PHE A 334 -18.00 -15.26 -1.81
C PHE A 334 -16.74 -15.16 -2.66
N SER A 335 -15.96 -16.24 -2.75
CA SER A 335 -14.75 -16.29 -3.56
C SER A 335 -15.03 -16.03 -5.04
N LEU A 336 -16.11 -16.60 -5.58
CA LEU A 336 -16.52 -16.37 -6.96
C LEU A 336 -16.97 -14.91 -7.17
N LEU A 337 -17.77 -14.36 -6.26
CA LEU A 337 -18.22 -12.97 -6.32
C LEU A 337 -17.02 -12.01 -6.27
N ALA A 338 -16.09 -12.22 -5.36
CA ALA A 338 -14.88 -11.39 -5.21
C ALA A 338 -13.98 -11.42 -6.46
N ASN A 339 -14.04 -12.50 -7.24
CA ASN A 339 -13.26 -12.69 -8.46
C ASN A 339 -14.10 -12.65 -9.75
N ILE A 340 -15.32 -12.13 -9.70
CA ILE A 340 -16.26 -12.17 -10.83
C ILE A 340 -15.70 -11.53 -12.10
N SER A 341 -14.94 -10.45 -11.95
CA SER A 341 -14.32 -9.77 -13.10
C SER A 341 -13.27 -10.66 -13.78
N SER A 342 -12.45 -11.36 -13.00
CA SER A 342 -11.47 -12.31 -13.54
C SER A 342 -12.15 -13.51 -14.18
N PHE A 343 -13.20 -14.04 -13.57
CA PHE A 343 -14.00 -15.11 -14.16
C PHE A 343 -14.56 -14.72 -15.52
N ILE A 344 -15.19 -13.56 -15.64
CA ILE A 344 -15.78 -13.08 -16.90
C ILE A 344 -14.72 -12.84 -17.97
N SER A 345 -13.54 -12.35 -17.59
CA SER A 345 -12.43 -12.12 -18.53
C SER A 345 -11.81 -13.42 -19.04
N ASN A 346 -11.52 -14.34 -18.13
CA ASN A 346 -10.81 -15.59 -18.43
C ASN A 346 -11.66 -16.58 -19.19
N GLU A 347 -12.94 -16.71 -18.84
CA GLU A 347 -13.88 -17.65 -19.46
C GLU A 347 -14.50 -17.14 -20.77
N GLN A 348 -14.06 -15.99 -21.30
CA GLN A 348 -14.59 -15.35 -22.50
C GLN A 348 -16.12 -15.26 -22.53
N VAL A 349 -16.73 -14.99 -21.38
CA VAL A 349 -18.18 -14.92 -21.20
C VAL A 349 -18.80 -13.92 -22.18
N ARG A 350 -19.90 -14.28 -22.82
CA ARG A 350 -20.62 -13.43 -23.80
C ARG A 350 -21.64 -12.52 -23.13
N ILE A 351 -21.89 -11.35 -23.73
CA ILE A 351 -23.03 -10.50 -23.36
C ILE A 351 -24.31 -11.29 -23.57
N GLY A 352 -25.25 -11.15 -22.62
CA GLY A 352 -26.50 -11.91 -22.57
C GLY A 352 -26.39 -13.26 -21.86
N SER A 353 -25.17 -13.70 -21.48
CA SER A 353 -25.03 -14.94 -20.71
C SER A 353 -25.62 -14.80 -19.32
N THR A 354 -26.28 -15.87 -18.88
CA THR A 354 -26.76 -16.04 -17.51
C THR A 354 -26.17 -17.31 -16.94
N PHE A 355 -25.61 -17.20 -15.75
CA PHE A 355 -25.05 -18.31 -15.00
C PHE A 355 -25.84 -18.56 -13.75
N ASP A 356 -26.23 -19.80 -13.56
CA ASP A 356 -27.10 -20.22 -12.46
C ASP A 356 -26.33 -21.14 -11.49
N PHE A 357 -25.99 -20.60 -10.33
CA PHE A 357 -25.35 -21.32 -9.25
C PHE A 357 -26.37 -21.63 -8.16
N GLN A 358 -26.01 -22.48 -7.22
CA GLN A 358 -26.92 -22.93 -6.16
C GLN A 358 -27.50 -21.75 -5.36
N ASN A 359 -26.66 -20.80 -4.95
CA ASN A 359 -27.03 -19.73 -4.03
C ASN A 359 -27.18 -18.35 -4.70
N PHE A 360 -26.77 -18.21 -5.94
CA PHE A 360 -26.93 -16.98 -6.71
C PHE A 360 -26.99 -17.23 -8.21
N THR A 361 -27.51 -16.24 -8.94
CA THR A 361 -27.40 -16.16 -10.40
C THR A 361 -26.69 -14.88 -10.77
N PHE A 362 -25.96 -14.86 -11.88
CA PHE A 362 -25.53 -13.59 -12.46
C PHE A 362 -25.83 -13.50 -13.96
N ASN A 363 -26.10 -12.31 -14.40
CA ASN A 363 -26.39 -11.97 -15.79
C ASN A 363 -25.40 -10.92 -16.27
N VAL A 364 -24.80 -11.13 -17.43
CA VAL A 364 -23.88 -10.20 -18.10
C VAL A 364 -24.69 -9.41 -19.12
N LYS A 365 -25.12 -8.21 -18.77
CA LYS A 365 -25.88 -7.31 -19.64
C LYS A 365 -24.96 -6.55 -20.60
N ASN A 366 -23.77 -6.20 -20.14
CA ASN A 366 -22.78 -5.47 -20.91
C ASN A 366 -21.37 -5.88 -20.46
N LYS A 367 -20.37 -5.55 -21.26
CA LYS A 367 -18.95 -5.78 -20.96
C LYS A 367 -18.14 -4.52 -21.19
N ASN A 368 -18.61 -3.40 -20.70
CA ASN A 368 -17.80 -2.19 -20.66
C ASN A 368 -16.66 -2.43 -19.69
N THR A 369 -15.47 -2.62 -20.23
CA THR A 369 -14.28 -2.74 -19.43
C THR A 369 -13.91 -1.34 -18.93
N TYR A 370 -13.95 -1.18 -17.63
CA TYR A 370 -13.36 -0.03 -17.00
C TYR A 370 -11.85 -0.30 -16.87
N GLU A 371 -11.10 0.14 -17.85
CA GLU A 371 -9.65 0.18 -17.72
C GLU A 371 -9.34 1.11 -16.55
N HIS A 372 -8.51 0.63 -15.63
CA HIS A 372 -7.93 1.49 -14.61
C HIS A 372 -7.00 2.51 -15.28
N LYS A 373 -7.57 3.57 -15.84
CA LYS A 373 -6.81 4.70 -16.40
C LYS A 373 -6.28 5.64 -15.32
N LEU A 374 -6.50 5.29 -14.06
CA LEU A 374 -6.33 6.20 -12.94
C LEU A 374 -4.95 6.09 -12.35
N VAL A 375 -4.10 6.96 -12.80
CA VAL A 375 -2.79 7.19 -12.23
C VAL A 375 -2.77 8.16 -11.05
N THR A 376 -3.88 8.83 -10.75
CA THR A 376 -3.96 9.81 -9.66
C THR A 376 -4.72 9.29 -8.43
N THR A 377 -4.49 9.88 -7.25
CA THR A 377 -5.21 9.54 -6.01
C THR A 377 -6.71 9.86 -6.06
N LYS A 378 -7.18 10.62 -7.06
CA LYS A 378 -8.45 11.33 -6.97
C LYS A 378 -9.67 10.60 -7.52
N SER A 379 -9.55 9.50 -8.23
CA SER A 379 -10.75 8.84 -8.73
C SER A 379 -10.53 7.36 -9.02
N ASN A 380 -11.55 6.59 -8.73
CA ASN A 380 -11.67 5.23 -9.19
C ASN A 380 -13.16 4.93 -9.35
N TYR A 381 -13.52 4.08 -10.29
CA TYR A 381 -14.88 3.78 -10.65
C TYR A 381 -15.77 3.35 -9.47
N TYR A 382 -15.26 2.51 -8.58
CA TYR A 382 -16.02 2.08 -7.39
C TYR A 382 -16.04 3.15 -6.30
N LEU A 383 -14.97 3.90 -6.15
CA LEU A 383 -14.88 4.98 -5.18
C LEU A 383 -15.74 6.18 -5.57
N ASP A 384 -15.78 6.56 -6.84
CA ASP A 384 -16.60 7.66 -7.34
C ASP A 384 -18.09 7.46 -7.05
N LYS A 385 -18.52 6.21 -6.85
CA LYS A 385 -19.89 5.89 -6.42
C LYS A 385 -20.10 5.99 -4.90
N CYS A 386 -19.01 6.07 -4.11
CA CYS A 386 -19.05 6.08 -2.65
C CYS A 386 -18.61 7.42 -2.02
N ILE A 387 -17.92 8.30 -2.77
CA ILE A 387 -17.40 9.59 -2.28
C ILE A 387 -18.29 10.77 -2.67
#